data_57ab8ae20d86f092c8e2c8eacc29072d
#
_entry.id   57ab8ae20d86f092c8e2c8eacc29072d
#
_cell.length_a   1.000
_cell.length_b   1.000
_cell.length_c   1.000
_cell.angle_alpha   90.00
_cell.angle_beta   90.00
_cell.angle_gamma   90.00
#
_symmetry.space_group_name_H-M   'P 1'
#
loop_
_entity.id
_entity.type
_entity.pdbx_description
1 polymer ?
#
loop_
_entity_poly.entity_id
_entity_poly.type
_entity_poly.pdbx_seq_one_letter_code
_entity_poly.pdbx_strand_id
1 'polypeptide(L)'
;NVMKHKGNASVERAGEKSSLKKGSDIEFKDNVRTGKGNVGITFVDKTNVAVSAHSSLVIDEFVYDPNSRTGSKLVMNIALGTVRYASGNIAKLNNQNVDIRTPTARIGVLGTAFSMTVDEVGKSLVILLPNKDGTVGRISVETDAGQVIMNQAFQSTIVGTGESNPTKPVIL
;
A
#
# COMPACT_ATOMS: atom_id res chain seq x y z
N ASN A 1 -13.06 5.86 2.76
CA ASN A 1 -13.65 6.93 1.92
C ASN A 1 -12.74 7.32 0.77
N VAL A 2 -13.34 7.55 -0.40
CA VAL A 2 -12.62 8.08 -1.56
C VAL A 2 -12.58 9.60 -1.45
N MET A 3 -11.37 10.16 -1.32
CA MET A 3 -11.18 11.62 -1.15
C MET A 3 -10.96 12.35 -2.47
N LYS A 4 -10.32 11.68 -3.42
CA LYS A 4 -10.04 12.25 -4.75
C LYS A 4 -10.37 11.21 -5.81
N HIS A 5 -10.90 11.68 -6.93
CA HIS A 5 -11.22 10.82 -8.04
C HIS A 5 -11.05 11.60 -9.35
N LYS A 6 -10.39 10.99 -10.32
CA LYS A 6 -10.24 11.52 -11.66
C LYS A 6 -10.23 10.39 -12.66
N GLY A 7 -11.10 10.48 -13.67
CA GLY A 7 -11.20 9.46 -14.72
C GLY A 7 -11.94 8.22 -14.26
N ASN A 8 -11.64 7.07 -14.87
CA ASN A 8 -12.36 5.83 -14.63
C ASN A 8 -11.76 5.05 -13.46
N ALA A 9 -12.58 4.81 -12.44
CA ALA A 9 -12.25 3.94 -11.32
C ALA A 9 -13.50 3.17 -10.90
N SER A 10 -13.31 1.96 -10.44
CA SER A 10 -14.40 1.08 -10.02
C SER A 10 -14.02 0.27 -8.80
N VAL A 11 -15.03 -0.22 -8.10
CA VAL A 11 -14.91 -1.19 -7.02
C VAL A 11 -15.71 -2.43 -7.40
N GLU A 12 -15.13 -3.61 -7.18
CA GLU A 12 -15.82 -4.88 -7.31
C GLU A 12 -16.03 -5.46 -5.90
N ARG A 13 -17.29 -5.66 -5.56
CA ARG A 13 -17.72 -6.16 -4.26
C ARG A 13 -18.69 -7.30 -4.47
N ALA A 14 -18.35 -8.49 -3.94
CA ALA A 14 -19.18 -9.70 -4.07
C ALA A 14 -19.55 -10.00 -5.54
N GLY A 15 -18.63 -9.77 -6.48
CA GLY A 15 -18.83 -10.00 -7.90
C GLY A 15 -19.56 -8.88 -8.64
N GLU A 16 -20.00 -7.84 -7.95
CA GLU A 16 -20.66 -6.67 -8.54
C GLU A 16 -19.70 -5.49 -8.68
N LYS A 17 -19.65 -4.93 -9.89
CA LYS A 17 -18.80 -3.79 -10.21
C LYS A 17 -19.59 -2.49 -10.14
N SER A 18 -19.07 -1.51 -9.41
CA SER A 18 -19.65 -0.19 -9.27
C SER A 18 -18.62 0.88 -9.56
N SER A 19 -19.06 2.01 -10.13
CA SER A 19 -18.17 3.16 -10.33
C SER A 19 -17.85 3.83 -9.01
N LEU A 20 -16.59 4.23 -8.84
CA LEU A 20 -16.15 5.01 -7.69
C LEU A 20 -16.30 6.50 -7.97
N LYS A 21 -16.73 7.23 -6.95
CA LYS A 21 -16.90 8.69 -6.94
C LYS A 21 -16.27 9.26 -5.68
N LYS A 22 -16.03 10.55 -5.66
CA LYS A 22 -15.66 11.24 -4.42
C LYS A 22 -16.73 11.01 -3.35
N GLY A 23 -16.32 10.55 -2.18
CA GLY A 23 -17.22 10.20 -1.08
C GLY A 23 -17.72 8.77 -1.07
N SER A 24 -17.43 7.97 -2.09
CA SER A 24 -17.77 6.54 -2.06
C SER A 24 -17.06 5.82 -0.92
N ASP A 25 -17.72 4.85 -0.31
CA ASP A 25 -17.13 4.02 0.73
C ASP A 25 -16.43 2.81 0.14
N ILE A 26 -15.28 2.48 0.72
CA ILE A 26 -14.52 1.27 0.42
C ILE A 26 -14.59 0.37 1.65
N GLU A 27 -14.91 -0.89 1.43
CA GLU A 27 -15.01 -1.91 2.47
C GLU A 27 -13.91 -2.97 2.29
N PHE A 28 -13.68 -3.76 3.34
CA PHE A 28 -12.74 -4.88 3.21
C PHE A 28 -13.23 -5.88 2.16
N LYS A 29 -12.29 -6.55 1.51
CA LYS A 29 -12.51 -7.43 0.35
C LYS A 29 -12.91 -6.71 -0.95
N ASP A 30 -13.07 -5.40 -0.92
CA ASP A 30 -13.29 -4.64 -2.14
C ASP A 30 -12.05 -4.69 -3.03
N ASN A 31 -12.27 -4.94 -4.32
CA ASN A 31 -11.22 -4.82 -5.33
C ASN A 31 -11.36 -3.45 -6.01
N VAL A 32 -10.39 -2.59 -5.77
CA VAL A 32 -10.34 -1.25 -6.36
C VAL A 32 -9.52 -1.30 -7.64
N ARG A 33 -10.12 -0.88 -8.74
CA ARG A 33 -9.46 -0.84 -10.05
C ARG A 33 -9.57 0.54 -10.67
N THR A 34 -8.47 0.99 -11.25
CA THR A 34 -8.45 2.23 -12.02
C THR A 34 -8.19 1.94 -13.49
N GLY A 35 -8.86 2.68 -14.37
CA GLY A 35 -8.52 2.75 -15.78
C GLY A 35 -7.52 3.89 -16.01
N LYS A 36 -7.90 4.88 -16.84
CA LYS A 36 -7.05 6.06 -17.07
C LYS A 36 -7.06 7.05 -15.91
N GLY A 37 -7.90 6.85 -14.91
CA GLY A 37 -8.06 7.75 -13.78
C GLY A 37 -7.19 7.38 -12.59
N ASN A 38 -7.33 8.15 -11.51
CA ASN A 38 -6.69 7.89 -10.23
C ASN A 38 -7.68 8.05 -9.08
N VAL A 39 -7.36 7.45 -7.94
CA VAL A 39 -8.21 7.48 -6.73
C VAL A 39 -7.34 7.71 -5.52
N GLY A 40 -7.77 8.61 -4.64
CA GLY A 40 -7.22 8.75 -3.29
C GLY A 40 -8.19 8.17 -2.28
N ILE A 41 -7.72 7.27 -1.42
CA ILE A 41 -8.50 6.64 -0.38
C ILE A 41 -7.95 7.08 0.98
N THR A 42 -8.83 7.54 1.86
CA THR A 42 -8.48 7.88 3.24
C THR A 42 -9.22 6.95 4.18
N PHE A 43 -8.48 6.26 5.03
CA PHE A 43 -9.02 5.38 6.06
C PHE A 43 -9.33 6.15 7.34
N VAL A 44 -10.14 5.54 8.21
CA VAL A 44 -10.56 6.14 9.49
C VAL A 44 -9.36 6.47 10.38
N ASP A 45 -8.29 5.68 10.32
CA ASP A 45 -7.05 5.91 11.07
C ASP A 45 -6.13 6.97 10.45
N LYS A 46 -6.59 7.64 9.39
CA LYS A 46 -5.84 8.64 8.60
C LYS A 46 -4.75 8.07 7.70
N THR A 47 -4.73 6.77 7.46
CA THR A 47 -3.92 6.19 6.38
C THR A 47 -4.42 6.72 5.05
N ASN A 48 -3.52 7.17 4.19
CA ASN A 48 -3.83 7.64 2.84
C ASN A 48 -3.19 6.73 1.80
N VAL A 49 -3.99 6.34 0.82
CA VAL A 49 -3.53 5.50 -0.30
C VAL A 49 -3.93 6.18 -1.60
N ALA A 50 -2.95 6.55 -2.40
CA ALA A 50 -3.17 7.12 -3.73
C ALA A 50 -2.93 6.03 -4.78
N VAL A 51 -3.96 5.72 -5.54
CA VAL A 51 -3.94 4.68 -6.58
C VAL A 51 -3.87 5.36 -7.94
N SER A 52 -2.79 5.12 -8.66
CA SER A 52 -2.56 5.71 -9.99
C SER A 52 -3.36 4.96 -11.07
N ALA A 53 -3.29 5.45 -12.30
CA ALA A 53 -3.97 4.81 -13.43
C ALA A 53 -3.51 3.36 -13.64
N HIS A 54 -4.39 2.54 -14.19
CA HIS A 54 -4.13 1.14 -14.55
C HIS A 54 -3.64 0.28 -13.37
N SER A 55 -4.25 0.48 -12.21
CA SER A 55 -3.88 -0.22 -10.97
C SER A 55 -5.03 -1.11 -10.48
N SER A 56 -4.66 -2.12 -9.68
CA SER A 56 -5.62 -3.03 -9.05
C SER A 56 -5.13 -3.35 -7.65
N LEU A 57 -5.98 -3.13 -6.65
CA LEU A 57 -5.67 -3.47 -5.26
C LEU A 57 -6.91 -3.99 -4.53
N VAL A 58 -6.67 -4.85 -3.54
CA VAL A 58 -7.71 -5.37 -2.65
C VAL A 58 -7.37 -5.00 -1.21
N ILE A 59 -8.35 -4.51 -0.47
CA ILE A 59 -8.25 -4.29 0.96
C ILE A 59 -8.76 -5.56 1.64
N ASP A 60 -7.83 -6.41 2.09
CA ASP A 60 -8.17 -7.71 2.66
C ASP A 60 -8.68 -7.61 4.09
N GLU A 61 -8.14 -6.70 4.87
CA GLU A 61 -8.49 -6.54 6.26
C GLU A 61 -8.24 -5.11 6.72
N PHE A 62 -9.18 -4.54 7.43
CA PHE A 62 -9.02 -3.24 8.08
C PHE A 62 -9.80 -3.24 9.39
N VAL A 63 -9.08 -3.17 10.49
CA VAL A 63 -9.63 -3.01 11.84
C VAL A 63 -8.83 -1.92 12.55
N TYR A 64 -9.52 -0.94 13.12
CA TYR A 64 -8.86 0.13 13.84
C TYR A 64 -9.46 0.29 15.24
N ASP A 65 -8.65 0.01 16.26
CA ASP A 65 -8.93 0.28 17.67
C ASP A 65 -7.81 1.15 18.24
N PRO A 66 -8.06 2.46 18.46
CA PRO A 66 -7.02 3.38 18.93
C PRO A 66 -6.50 3.05 20.34
N ASN A 67 -7.23 2.21 21.11
CA ASN A 67 -6.86 1.80 22.45
C ASN A 67 -6.10 0.48 22.51
N SER A 68 -5.86 -0.16 21.38
CA SER A 68 -5.19 -1.46 21.32
C SER A 68 -4.06 -1.46 20.31
N ARG A 69 -2.83 -1.81 20.75
CA ARG A 69 -1.68 -1.97 19.85
C ARG A 69 -1.79 -3.22 18.98
N THR A 70 -2.48 -4.24 19.46
CA THR A 70 -2.57 -5.53 18.78
C THR A 70 -3.92 -5.76 18.11
N GLY A 71 -4.93 -4.95 18.45
CA GLY A 71 -6.29 -5.08 17.91
C GLY A 71 -6.53 -4.35 16.59
N SER A 72 -5.56 -3.55 16.14
CA SER A 72 -5.66 -2.81 14.88
C SER A 72 -4.86 -3.50 13.79
N LYS A 73 -5.41 -3.55 12.57
CA LYS A 73 -4.75 -4.23 11.46
C LYS A 73 -5.19 -3.67 10.12
N LEU A 74 -4.23 -3.56 9.20
CA LEU A 74 -4.47 -3.23 7.79
C LEU A 74 -3.70 -4.21 6.91
N VAL A 75 -4.42 -4.92 6.05
CA VAL A 75 -3.83 -5.82 5.05
C VAL A 75 -4.33 -5.41 3.68
N MET A 76 -3.41 -5.13 2.77
CA MET A 76 -3.73 -4.81 1.38
C MET A 76 -2.92 -5.69 0.44
N ASN A 77 -3.52 -6.07 -0.69
CA ASN A 77 -2.85 -6.76 -1.79
C ASN A 77 -2.88 -5.86 -3.02
N ILE A 78 -1.71 -5.57 -3.58
CA ILE A 78 -1.57 -4.80 -4.79
C ILE A 78 -1.12 -5.75 -5.90
N ALA A 79 -2.02 -5.97 -6.87
CA ALA A 79 -1.78 -6.91 -7.95
C ALA A 79 -1.06 -6.28 -9.14
N LEU A 80 -1.29 -5.00 -9.38
CA LEU A 80 -0.79 -4.29 -10.56
C LEU A 80 -0.84 -2.78 -10.35
N GLY A 81 0.13 -2.08 -10.90
CA GLY A 81 0.12 -0.62 -11.00
C GLY A 81 0.96 0.07 -9.92
N THR A 82 0.73 1.35 -9.75
CA THR A 82 1.47 2.21 -8.83
C THR A 82 0.56 2.72 -7.72
N VAL A 83 1.01 2.52 -6.49
CA VAL A 83 0.30 2.95 -5.28
C VAL A 83 1.27 3.73 -4.40
N ARG A 84 0.82 4.87 -3.89
CA ARG A 84 1.54 5.64 -2.88
C ARG A 84 0.80 5.50 -1.56
N TYR A 85 1.51 5.09 -0.53
CA TYR A 85 0.99 4.88 0.82
C TYR A 85 1.57 5.93 1.76
N ALA A 86 0.73 6.46 2.64
CA ALA A 86 1.16 7.32 3.74
C ALA A 86 0.56 6.81 5.04
N SER A 87 1.41 6.51 6.02
CA SER A 87 1.01 5.91 7.28
C SER A 87 0.02 6.76 8.07
N GLY A 88 -1.01 6.09 8.56
CA GLY A 88 -1.92 6.62 9.58
C GLY A 88 -1.57 6.07 10.96
N ASN A 89 -2.58 6.04 11.84
CA ASN A 89 -2.37 5.68 13.25
C ASN A 89 -2.08 4.21 13.47
N ILE A 90 -2.59 3.30 12.63
CA ILE A 90 -2.35 1.86 12.79
C ILE A 90 -0.86 1.53 12.72
N ALA A 91 -0.15 2.07 11.75
CA ALA A 91 1.28 1.83 11.57
C ALA A 91 2.13 2.41 12.71
N LYS A 92 1.61 3.41 13.43
CA LYS A 92 2.27 4.02 14.59
C LYS A 92 2.09 3.22 15.87
N LEU A 93 1.02 2.42 15.97
CA LEU A 93 0.76 1.58 17.15
C LEU A 93 1.71 0.39 17.20
N ASN A 94 1.94 -0.27 16.07
CA ASN A 94 2.85 -1.42 15.98
C ASN A 94 3.22 -1.61 14.51
N ASN A 95 4.50 -1.83 14.22
CA ASN A 95 5.00 -2.07 12.86
C ASN A 95 4.47 -3.36 12.22
N GLN A 96 3.93 -4.28 13.00
CA GLN A 96 3.32 -5.53 12.52
C GLN A 96 1.85 -5.38 12.18
N ASN A 97 1.24 -4.22 12.45
CA ASN A 97 -0.18 -3.99 12.20
C ASN A 97 -0.49 -3.67 10.75
N VAL A 98 0.50 -3.31 9.94
CA VAL A 98 0.32 -3.02 8.52
C VAL A 98 1.10 -4.03 7.69
N ASP A 99 0.38 -4.76 6.84
CA ASP A 99 0.93 -5.77 5.94
C ASP A 99 0.44 -5.48 4.52
N ILE A 100 1.37 -5.08 3.66
CA ILE A 100 1.08 -4.75 2.27
C ILE A 100 1.78 -5.77 1.39
N ARG A 101 1.01 -6.45 0.55
CA ARG A 101 1.49 -7.57 -0.26
C ARG A 101 1.42 -7.27 -1.74
N THR A 102 2.39 -7.80 -2.46
CA THR A 102 2.41 -7.87 -3.92
C THR A 102 2.54 -9.33 -4.33
N PRO A 103 2.48 -9.66 -5.61
CA PRO A 103 2.74 -11.05 -6.05
C PRO A 103 4.12 -11.58 -5.66
N THR A 104 5.10 -10.70 -5.40
CA THR A 104 6.48 -11.11 -5.14
C THR A 104 6.99 -10.76 -3.74
N ALA A 105 6.32 -9.87 -3.00
CA ALA A 105 6.88 -9.37 -1.73
C ALA A 105 5.81 -9.08 -0.69
N ARG A 106 6.26 -9.02 0.57
CA ARG A 106 5.49 -8.51 1.71
C ARG A 106 6.21 -7.29 2.27
N ILE A 107 5.45 -6.24 2.57
CA ILE A 107 5.99 -4.97 3.03
C ILE A 107 5.39 -4.64 4.39
N GLY A 108 6.26 -4.52 5.39
CA GLY A 108 5.91 -4.02 6.71
C GLY A 108 6.26 -2.54 6.83
N VAL A 109 5.41 -1.77 7.49
CA VAL A 109 5.54 -0.30 7.54
C VAL A 109 5.55 0.19 8.98
N LEU A 110 6.51 1.04 9.30
CA LEU A 110 6.56 1.75 10.57
C LEU A 110 6.68 3.25 10.33
N GLY A 111 5.54 3.94 10.43
CA GLY A 111 5.48 5.40 10.53
C GLY A 111 6.07 6.19 9.36
N THR A 112 5.89 5.74 8.12
CA THR A 112 6.44 6.42 6.95
C THR A 112 5.51 6.35 5.75
N ALA A 113 5.87 7.06 4.68
CA ALA A 113 5.26 6.92 3.37
C ALA A 113 6.16 6.09 2.46
N PHE A 114 5.58 5.49 1.43
CA PHE A 114 6.34 4.84 0.36
C PHE A 114 5.53 4.80 -0.93
N SER A 115 6.23 4.59 -2.03
CA SER A 115 5.63 4.33 -3.34
C SER A 115 5.99 2.92 -3.77
N MET A 116 5.06 2.26 -4.42
CA MET A 116 5.26 0.91 -4.91
C MET A 116 4.67 0.76 -6.30
N THR A 117 5.43 0.12 -7.18
CA THR A 117 4.99 -0.21 -8.53
C THR A 117 5.11 -1.71 -8.75
N VAL A 118 4.03 -2.32 -9.21
CA VAL A 118 3.97 -3.74 -9.56
C VAL A 118 3.69 -3.84 -11.05
N ASP A 119 4.56 -4.50 -11.79
CA ASP A 119 4.38 -4.69 -13.23
C ASP A 119 3.54 -5.93 -13.56
N GLU A 120 3.32 -6.18 -14.84
CA GLU A 120 2.46 -7.26 -15.33
C GLU A 120 2.96 -8.66 -15.00
N VAL A 121 4.25 -8.81 -14.73
CA VAL A 121 4.85 -10.09 -14.34
C VAL A 121 5.02 -10.21 -12.82
N GLY A 122 4.54 -9.23 -12.07
CA GLY A 122 4.58 -9.23 -10.60
C GLY A 122 5.85 -8.66 -9.99
N LYS A 123 6.79 -8.16 -10.79
CA LYS A 123 8.00 -7.51 -10.31
C LYS A 123 7.64 -6.22 -9.57
N SER A 124 8.21 -6.04 -8.39
CA SER A 124 7.88 -4.92 -7.51
C SER A 124 9.06 -3.97 -7.35
N LEU A 125 8.79 -2.68 -7.45
CA LEU A 125 9.73 -1.60 -7.10
C LEU A 125 9.15 -0.87 -5.89
N VAL A 126 9.93 -0.75 -4.83
CA VAL A 126 9.50 -0.09 -3.58
C VAL A 126 10.46 1.05 -3.27
N ILE A 127 9.92 2.24 -3.03
CA ILE A 127 10.69 3.45 -2.74
C ILE A 127 10.20 4.06 -1.43
N LEU A 128 11.09 4.20 -0.46
CA LEU A 128 10.77 4.84 0.82
C LEU A 128 10.67 6.36 0.64
N LEU A 129 9.58 6.94 1.11
CA LEU A 129 9.32 8.38 1.01
C LEU A 129 9.24 9.00 2.40
N PRO A 130 9.62 10.27 2.53
CA PRO A 130 9.41 11.00 3.77
C PRO A 130 7.92 11.31 3.98
N ASN A 131 7.53 11.46 5.23
CA ASN A 131 6.22 11.98 5.61
C ASN A 131 6.13 13.47 5.22
N LYS A 132 4.91 14.03 5.30
CA LYS A 132 4.69 15.46 5.01
C LYS A 132 5.49 16.37 5.92
N ASP A 133 5.78 15.96 7.15
CA ASP A 133 6.58 16.72 8.12
C ASP A 133 8.09 16.52 7.94
N GLY A 134 8.51 15.78 6.92
CA GLY A 134 9.91 15.49 6.63
C GLY A 134 10.51 14.34 7.41
N THR A 135 9.80 13.77 8.37
CA THR A 135 10.29 12.59 9.10
C THR A 135 10.26 11.36 8.21
N VAL A 136 11.14 10.42 8.50
CA VAL A 136 11.22 9.16 7.77
C VAL A 136 11.16 8.01 8.78
N GLY A 137 10.24 7.09 8.55
CA GLY A 137 10.17 5.87 9.33
C GLY A 137 10.99 4.75 8.70
N ARG A 138 10.47 3.56 8.79
CA ARG A 138 11.15 2.36 8.33
C ARG A 138 10.17 1.44 7.61
N ILE A 139 10.63 0.80 6.54
CA ILE A 139 9.90 -0.29 5.90
C ILE A 139 10.78 -1.53 5.79
N SER A 140 10.16 -2.68 5.85
CA SER A 140 10.77 -3.96 5.53
C SER A 140 10.18 -4.50 4.24
N VAL A 141 11.02 -5.04 3.38
CA VAL A 141 10.59 -5.72 2.15
C VAL A 141 11.08 -7.15 2.23
N GLU A 142 10.15 -8.10 2.24
CA GLU A 142 10.43 -9.50 2.52
C GLU A 142 9.94 -10.39 1.39
N THR A 143 10.75 -11.40 1.08
CA THR A 143 10.40 -12.53 0.21
C THR A 143 10.69 -13.83 0.95
N ASP A 144 10.43 -14.98 0.31
CA ASP A 144 10.80 -16.28 0.88
C ASP A 144 12.32 -16.47 1.01
N ALA A 145 13.11 -15.71 0.26
CA ALA A 145 14.57 -15.80 0.30
C ALA A 145 15.22 -14.91 1.37
N GLY A 146 14.55 -13.86 1.80
CA GLY A 146 15.09 -12.94 2.81
C GLY A 146 14.40 -11.59 2.81
N GLN A 147 15.00 -10.62 3.51
CA GLN A 147 14.44 -9.28 3.63
C GLN A 147 15.50 -8.20 3.54
N VAL A 148 15.07 -6.99 3.20
CA VAL A 148 15.85 -5.75 3.34
C VAL A 148 15.06 -4.76 4.17
N ILE A 149 15.79 -3.89 4.88
CA ILE A 149 15.22 -2.81 5.66
C ILE A 149 15.64 -1.49 5.01
N MET A 150 14.68 -0.60 4.83
CA MET A 150 14.94 0.76 4.35
C MET A 150 14.53 1.76 5.41
N ASN A 151 15.41 2.72 5.69
CA ASN A 151 15.21 3.72 6.75
C ASN A 151 15.69 5.13 6.37
N GLN A 152 16.04 5.33 5.12
CA GLN A 152 16.44 6.64 4.59
C GLN A 152 15.53 7.04 3.43
N ALA A 153 15.22 8.33 3.34
CA ALA A 153 14.40 8.85 2.27
C ALA A 153 14.96 8.47 0.90
N PHE A 154 14.08 8.05 0.01
CA PHE A 154 14.36 7.67 -1.37
C PHE A 154 15.23 6.41 -1.55
N GLN A 155 15.47 5.64 -0.49
CA GLN A 155 15.97 4.29 -0.67
C GLN A 155 14.96 3.46 -1.46
N SER A 156 15.46 2.64 -2.39
CA SER A 156 14.62 1.78 -3.21
C SER A 156 15.17 0.37 -3.28
N THR A 157 14.27 -0.59 -3.46
CA THR A 157 14.60 -1.99 -3.71
C THR A 157 13.71 -2.54 -4.81
N ILE A 158 14.20 -3.53 -5.54
CA ILE A 158 13.46 -4.25 -6.57
C ILE A 158 13.34 -5.70 -6.14
N VAL A 159 12.13 -6.25 -6.30
CA VAL A 159 11.84 -7.66 -6.05
C VAL A 159 11.41 -8.30 -7.38
N GLY A 160 12.27 -9.13 -7.95
CA GLY A 160 12.00 -9.78 -9.23
C GLY A 160 11.04 -10.97 -9.11
N THR A 161 11.22 -11.80 -8.08
CA THR A 161 10.37 -12.97 -7.80
C THR A 161 10.18 -13.13 -6.30
N GLY A 162 9.14 -13.90 -5.89
CA GLY A 162 8.90 -14.21 -4.48
C GLY A 162 9.96 -15.11 -3.86
N GLU A 163 10.80 -15.74 -4.66
CA GLU A 163 11.88 -16.64 -4.23
C GLU A 163 13.25 -16.00 -4.28
N SER A 164 13.37 -14.77 -4.76
CA SER A 164 14.62 -14.00 -4.83
C SER A 164 14.72 -13.03 -3.67
N ASN A 165 15.94 -12.75 -3.20
CA ASN A 165 16.17 -11.67 -2.26
C ASN A 165 15.78 -10.33 -2.91
N PRO A 166 15.17 -9.40 -2.15
CA PRO A 166 15.09 -8.02 -2.60
C PRO A 166 16.49 -7.46 -2.87
N THR A 167 16.63 -6.57 -3.84
CA THR A 167 17.93 -5.96 -4.13
C THR A 167 18.41 -5.12 -2.95
N LYS A 168 19.72 -5.00 -2.80
CA LYS A 168 20.31 -4.12 -1.80
C LYS A 168 19.74 -2.69 -2.00
N PRO A 169 19.23 -2.04 -0.92
CA PRO A 169 18.67 -0.72 -1.08
C PRO A 169 19.68 0.31 -1.61
N VAL A 170 19.22 1.13 -2.55
CA VAL A 170 19.99 2.25 -3.09
C VAL A 170 19.16 3.51 -3.05
N ILE A 171 19.80 4.65 -2.89
CA ILE A 171 19.12 5.96 -2.92
C ILE A 171 19.06 6.40 -4.39
N LEU A 172 17.85 6.74 -4.85
CA LEU A 172 17.61 7.24 -6.20
C LEU A 172 17.81 8.76 -6.29
#